data_ba298d905dd831e98ce0c533dc829964
#
_entry.id   ba298d905dd831e98ce0c533dc829964
#
_cell.length_a   1.000
_cell.length_b   1.000
_cell.length_c   1.000
_cell.angle_alpha   90.00
_cell.angle_beta   90.00
_cell.angle_gamma   90.00
#
_symmetry.space_group_name_H-M   'P 1'
#
loop_
_entity.id
_entity.type
_entity.pdbx_description
1 polymer ?
#
loop_
_entity_poly.entity_id
_entity_poly.type
_entity_poly.pdbx_seq_one_letter_code
_entity_poly.pdbx_strand_id
1 'polypeptide(L)'
;MEQTLFLNKYQPLYFNDFVSDDGMIDILNTLIKMDNLNILFIGDIGSGKTTFLNAAIKEYYKNYTPNQYQDNILHINSLKEQGINYYRNDVKTFCQTCSSVKNKKKIIVLDDIDIINEQSQQVFRNCMDKYSHKVHFISSCTNVQKVIDSLQSRNIIIKINQIEDSCLDKILMKIIKNEEIIISQDAQKFILNISNISIRILINYLEKIKILNTPVDLPLAKLLCTNISYHIFEEYTLSVTQKKLQECIKILYSLYDQGYSVMDILDNYFLFIKTTSLIDETNKYKITKILCKYMTIFHNIHEDEIELALFTNNLIALF
;
A
#
# COMPACT_ATOMS: atom_id res chain seq x y z
N MET A 1 -25.87 13.46 -4.05
CA MET A 1 -24.52 13.65 -3.51
C MET A 1 -23.67 12.50 -4.04
N GLU A 2 -22.67 12.78 -4.85
CA GLU A 2 -21.73 11.76 -5.28
C GLU A 2 -21.01 11.24 -4.03
N GLN A 3 -21.18 9.94 -3.73
CA GLN A 3 -20.45 9.27 -2.66
C GLN A 3 -18.99 9.20 -3.08
N THR A 4 -18.20 10.15 -2.61
CA THR A 4 -16.74 10.08 -2.79
C THR A 4 -16.22 8.94 -1.93
N LEU A 5 -15.44 8.04 -2.54
CA LEU A 5 -14.77 6.93 -1.86
C LEU A 5 -14.01 7.44 -0.62
N PHE A 6 -14.03 6.71 0.49
CA PHE A 6 -13.35 7.09 1.72
C PHE A 6 -11.86 7.30 1.53
N LEU A 7 -11.23 6.54 0.65
CA LEU A 7 -9.83 6.73 0.27
C LEU A 7 -9.54 8.15 -0.23
N ASN A 8 -10.44 8.73 -1.02
CA ASN A 8 -10.30 10.10 -1.53
C ASN A 8 -10.71 11.15 -0.49
N LYS A 9 -11.76 10.87 0.29
CA LYS A 9 -12.29 11.79 1.30
C LYS A 9 -11.32 12.00 2.47
N TYR A 10 -10.62 10.95 2.90
CA TYR A 10 -9.71 10.97 4.03
C TYR A 10 -8.24 11.06 3.64
N GLN A 11 -7.94 11.24 2.35
CA GLN A 11 -6.58 11.46 1.89
C GLN A 11 -6.05 12.81 2.43
N PRO A 12 -4.90 12.85 3.13
CA PRO A 12 -4.27 14.07 3.54
C PRO A 12 -3.97 14.98 2.34
N LEU A 13 -4.35 16.24 2.44
CA LEU A 13 -4.16 17.22 1.37
C LEU A 13 -2.91 18.09 1.58
N TYR A 14 -2.59 18.41 2.83
CA TYR A 14 -1.47 19.23 3.25
C TYR A 14 -0.66 18.51 4.31
N PHE A 15 0.56 18.96 4.57
CA PHE A 15 1.45 18.31 5.54
C PHE A 15 0.87 18.26 6.96
N ASN A 16 0.12 19.26 7.36
CA ASN A 16 -0.52 19.30 8.68
C ASN A 16 -1.63 18.24 8.87
N ASP A 17 -2.11 17.65 7.79
CA ASP A 17 -3.17 16.63 7.85
C ASP A 17 -2.62 15.22 8.13
N PHE A 18 -1.30 15.05 8.01
CA PHE A 18 -0.65 13.77 8.24
C PHE A 18 -0.53 13.48 9.73
N VAL A 19 -0.81 12.25 10.09
CA VAL A 19 -0.49 11.67 11.40
C VAL A 19 0.84 10.93 11.25
N SER A 20 1.94 11.66 11.12
CA SER A 20 3.27 11.11 10.86
C SER A 20 4.33 11.84 11.69
N ASP A 21 5.57 11.37 11.58
CA ASP A 21 6.73 11.92 12.27
C ASP A 21 6.93 13.41 11.91
N ASP A 22 6.89 14.27 12.92
CA ASP A 22 7.04 15.73 12.77
C ASP A 22 8.39 16.08 12.11
N GLY A 23 9.43 15.29 12.33
CA GLY A 23 10.75 15.53 11.75
C GLY A 23 10.79 15.43 10.22
N MET A 24 10.01 14.52 9.63
CA MET A 24 9.92 14.41 8.16
C MET A 24 9.17 15.61 7.56
N ILE A 25 8.12 16.05 8.21
CA ILE A 25 7.34 17.23 7.78
C ILE A 25 8.20 18.50 7.83
N ASP A 26 9.02 18.67 8.85
CA ASP A 26 9.94 19.80 8.97
C ASP A 26 11.00 19.83 7.87
N ILE A 27 11.55 18.67 7.50
CA ILE A 27 12.46 18.54 6.37
C ILE A 27 11.76 18.97 5.06
N LEU A 28 10.56 18.47 4.79
CA LEU A 28 9.80 18.82 3.59
C LEU A 28 9.46 20.32 3.55
N ASN A 29 9.05 20.91 4.66
CA ASN A 29 8.80 22.34 4.77
C ASN A 29 10.06 23.17 4.49
N THR A 30 11.22 22.71 4.96
CA THR A 30 12.49 23.37 4.72
C THR A 30 12.87 23.31 3.24
N LEU A 31 12.69 22.17 2.58
CA LEU A 31 12.95 21.99 1.16
C LEU A 31 12.06 22.90 0.28
N ILE A 32 10.78 23.05 0.66
CA ILE A 32 9.87 23.99 0.00
C ILE A 32 10.34 25.43 0.14
N LYS A 33 10.80 25.83 1.34
CA LYS A 33 11.34 27.19 1.58
C LYS A 33 12.62 27.45 0.80
N MET A 34 13.45 26.42 0.62
CA MET A 34 14.69 26.50 -0.17
C MET A 34 14.46 26.42 -1.69
N ASP A 35 13.21 26.26 -2.14
CA ASP A 35 12.84 26.03 -3.55
C ASP A 35 13.65 24.89 -4.20
N ASN A 36 13.84 23.79 -3.42
CA ASN A 36 14.54 22.58 -3.87
C ASN A 36 13.69 21.34 -3.58
N LEU A 37 12.86 20.94 -4.53
CA LEU A 37 11.95 19.79 -4.43
C LEU A 37 12.38 18.63 -5.32
N ASN A 38 13.68 18.41 -5.47
CA ASN A 38 14.15 17.17 -6.10
C ASN A 38 14.20 16.08 -5.03
N ILE A 39 13.10 15.33 -4.93
CA ILE A 39 12.86 14.37 -3.85
C ILE A 39 12.58 12.98 -4.41
N LEU A 40 13.16 11.97 -3.79
CA LEU A 40 12.84 10.56 -4.00
C LEU A 40 12.28 9.96 -2.72
N PHE A 41 10.97 9.70 -2.71
CA PHE A 41 10.30 9.00 -1.61
C PHE A 41 10.51 7.49 -1.74
N ILE A 42 10.98 6.86 -0.68
CA ILE A 42 11.20 5.42 -0.59
C ILE A 42 10.32 4.86 0.51
N GLY A 43 9.67 3.75 0.26
CA GLY A 43 8.88 3.06 1.29
C GLY A 43 8.11 1.87 0.72
N ASP A 44 7.54 1.07 1.60
CA ASP A 44 6.76 -0.10 1.24
C ASP A 44 5.45 0.24 0.52
N ILE A 45 4.83 -0.76 -0.08
CA ILE A 45 3.51 -0.61 -0.71
C ILE A 45 2.49 -0.21 0.36
N GLY A 46 1.73 0.86 0.08
CA GLY A 46 0.73 1.37 1.03
C GLY A 46 1.25 2.29 2.13
N SER A 47 2.56 2.61 2.18
CA SER A 47 3.16 3.55 3.16
C SER A 47 2.76 5.02 2.96
N GLY A 48 2.01 5.35 1.90
CA GLY A 48 1.57 6.71 1.63
C GLY A 48 2.48 7.54 0.72
N LYS A 49 3.45 6.94 0.00
CA LYS A 49 4.36 7.64 -0.93
C LYS A 49 3.65 8.62 -1.86
N THR A 50 2.69 8.13 -2.62
CA THR A 50 1.89 8.94 -3.56
C THR A 50 1.11 10.05 -2.84
N THR A 51 0.68 9.80 -1.62
CA THR A 51 -0.04 10.80 -0.80
C THR A 51 0.90 11.92 -0.38
N PHE A 52 2.11 11.61 0.10
CA PHE A 52 3.14 12.61 0.41
C PHE A 52 3.58 13.41 -0.82
N LEU A 53 3.72 12.74 -1.94
CA LEU A 53 4.05 13.36 -3.22
C LEU A 53 2.99 14.39 -3.61
N ASN A 54 1.71 14.02 -3.57
CA ASN A 54 0.60 14.92 -3.88
C ASN A 54 0.48 16.07 -2.85
N ALA A 55 0.72 15.81 -1.58
CA ALA A 55 0.72 16.83 -0.53
C ALA A 55 1.86 17.83 -0.73
N ALA A 56 3.07 17.37 -1.10
CA ALA A 56 4.20 18.24 -1.40
C ALA A 56 3.91 19.21 -2.56
N ILE A 57 3.22 18.74 -3.60
CA ILE A 57 2.78 19.57 -4.71
C ILE A 57 1.79 20.64 -4.24
N LYS A 58 0.78 20.24 -3.47
CA LYS A 58 -0.24 21.17 -2.96
C LYS A 58 0.34 22.20 -2.00
N GLU A 59 1.27 21.78 -1.12
CA GLU A 59 1.95 22.70 -0.20
C GLU A 59 2.85 23.69 -0.97
N TYR A 60 3.54 23.24 -2.04
CA TYR A 60 4.36 24.10 -2.88
C TYR A 60 3.54 25.19 -3.59
N TYR A 61 2.33 24.83 -4.08
CA TYR A 61 1.42 25.76 -4.76
C TYR A 61 0.29 26.28 -3.86
N LYS A 62 0.44 26.26 -2.55
CA LYS A 62 -0.61 26.58 -1.56
C LYS A 62 -1.33 27.90 -1.80
N ASN A 63 -0.63 28.90 -2.32
CA ASN A 63 -1.16 30.23 -2.57
C ASN A 63 -1.88 30.38 -3.94
N TYR A 64 -2.01 29.31 -4.70
CA TYR A 64 -2.57 29.30 -6.05
C TYR A 64 -3.74 28.31 -6.16
N THR A 65 -4.69 28.62 -7.01
CA THR A 65 -5.80 27.71 -7.28
C THR A 65 -5.36 26.57 -8.21
N PRO A 66 -5.98 25.37 -8.13
CA PRO A 66 -5.62 24.22 -8.97
C PRO A 66 -5.59 24.55 -10.47
N ASN A 67 -6.54 25.33 -10.96
CA ASN A 67 -6.62 25.74 -12.36
C ASN A 67 -5.41 26.59 -12.82
N GLN A 68 -4.73 27.28 -11.91
CA GLN A 68 -3.58 28.13 -12.24
C GLN A 68 -2.28 27.33 -12.37
N TYR A 69 -2.13 26.24 -11.65
CA TYR A 69 -0.88 25.46 -11.63
C TYR A 69 -0.99 24.08 -12.27
N GLN A 70 -2.17 23.67 -12.73
CA GLN A 70 -2.35 22.34 -13.35
C GLN A 70 -1.41 22.13 -14.55
N ASP A 71 -1.23 23.16 -15.38
CA ASP A 71 -0.31 23.11 -16.55
C ASP A 71 1.18 23.08 -16.15
N ASN A 72 1.49 23.37 -14.89
CA ASN A 72 2.85 23.31 -14.35
C ASN A 72 3.22 21.93 -13.79
N ILE A 73 2.31 20.97 -13.80
CA ILE A 73 2.53 19.64 -13.29
C ILE A 73 2.42 18.63 -14.42
N LEU A 74 3.46 17.84 -14.60
CA LEU A 74 3.46 16.70 -15.51
C LEU A 74 3.50 15.41 -14.67
N HIS A 75 2.37 14.69 -14.62
CA HIS A 75 2.33 13.37 -14.04
C HIS A 75 2.72 12.32 -15.08
N ILE A 76 3.79 11.60 -14.81
CA ILE A 76 4.23 10.48 -15.62
C ILE A 76 3.77 9.20 -14.93
N ASN A 77 2.88 8.49 -15.62
CA ASN A 77 2.38 7.20 -15.16
C ASN A 77 3.35 6.10 -15.63
N SER A 78 4.11 5.55 -14.69
CA SER A 78 5.08 4.47 -14.94
C SER A 78 4.44 3.15 -15.37
N LEU A 79 3.15 2.93 -15.07
CA LEU A 79 2.41 1.72 -15.45
C LEU A 79 2.00 1.71 -16.94
N LYS A 80 1.97 2.88 -17.59
CA LYS A 80 1.76 2.93 -19.03
C LYS A 80 3.09 2.71 -19.72
N GLU A 81 3.18 1.70 -20.58
CA GLU A 81 4.32 1.47 -21.45
C GLU A 81 4.46 2.63 -22.44
N GLN A 82 5.05 3.70 -21.98
CA GLN A 82 5.40 4.83 -22.83
C GLN A 82 6.79 4.56 -23.40
N GLY A 83 6.88 4.55 -24.72
CA GLY A 83 8.18 4.37 -25.40
C GLY A 83 9.18 5.46 -25.00
N ILE A 84 10.48 5.15 -25.06
CA ILE A 84 11.57 6.09 -24.72
C ILE A 84 11.46 7.43 -25.47
N ASN A 85 10.84 7.45 -26.65
CA ASN A 85 10.62 8.64 -27.45
C ASN A 85 9.65 9.64 -26.78
N TYR A 86 8.63 9.16 -26.05
CA TYR A 86 7.76 10.00 -25.25
C TYR A 86 8.58 10.75 -24.19
N TYR A 87 9.41 10.05 -23.44
CA TYR A 87 10.24 10.68 -22.40
C TYR A 87 11.27 11.66 -22.98
N ARG A 88 11.79 11.39 -24.19
CA ARG A 88 12.75 12.29 -24.85
C ARG A 88 12.11 13.55 -25.40
N ASN A 89 10.90 13.48 -25.93
CA ASN A 89 10.25 14.58 -26.62
C ASN A 89 9.32 15.36 -25.68
N ASP A 90 8.32 14.70 -25.10
CA ASP A 90 7.27 15.38 -24.33
C ASP A 90 7.80 15.91 -22.99
N VAL A 91 8.60 15.14 -22.28
CA VAL A 91 9.24 15.60 -21.03
C VAL A 91 10.19 16.76 -21.30
N LYS A 92 10.99 16.68 -22.38
CA LYS A 92 11.91 17.75 -22.77
C LYS A 92 11.15 19.01 -23.15
N THR A 93 10.09 18.91 -23.94
CA THR A 93 9.23 20.04 -24.34
C THR A 93 8.60 20.68 -23.10
N PHE A 94 8.08 19.87 -22.16
CA PHE A 94 7.57 20.36 -20.90
C PHE A 94 8.63 21.14 -20.09
N CYS A 95 9.86 20.64 -20.02
CA CYS A 95 10.96 21.31 -19.32
C CYS A 95 11.38 22.64 -20.00
N GLN A 96 11.21 22.75 -21.31
CA GLN A 96 11.60 23.95 -22.07
C GLN A 96 10.58 25.09 -21.98
N THR A 97 9.30 24.75 -21.82
CA THR A 97 8.24 25.76 -21.72
C THR A 97 8.31 26.51 -20.37
N CYS A 98 7.93 27.78 -20.35
CA CYS A 98 7.92 28.58 -19.15
C CYS A 98 6.81 28.15 -18.19
N SER A 99 6.99 28.42 -16.89
CA SER A 99 5.97 28.24 -15.87
C SER A 99 4.82 29.23 -16.10
N SER A 100 3.57 28.77 -15.96
CA SER A 100 2.38 29.64 -15.97
C SER A 100 2.26 30.47 -14.69
N VAL A 101 2.93 30.05 -13.60
CA VAL A 101 2.91 30.73 -12.30
C VAL A 101 4.22 31.48 -12.11
N LYS A 102 4.14 32.80 -11.86
CA LYS A 102 5.33 33.64 -11.60
C LYS A 102 6.08 33.17 -10.34
N ASN A 103 7.40 33.12 -10.44
CA ASN A 103 8.30 32.76 -9.33
C ASN A 103 8.09 31.34 -8.76
N LYS A 104 7.48 30.43 -9.53
CA LYS A 104 7.35 29.02 -9.19
C LYS A 104 7.89 28.14 -10.31
N LYS A 105 8.65 27.11 -9.96
CA LYS A 105 9.13 26.12 -10.93
C LYS A 105 8.02 25.15 -11.28
N LYS A 106 8.15 24.49 -12.42
CA LYS A 106 7.29 23.37 -12.80
C LYS A 106 7.67 22.12 -12.00
N ILE A 107 6.77 21.15 -11.95
CA ILE A 107 6.99 19.88 -11.25
C ILE A 107 6.76 18.73 -12.22
N ILE A 108 7.71 17.82 -12.30
CA ILE A 108 7.54 16.50 -12.91
C ILE A 108 7.39 15.48 -11.79
N VAL A 109 6.35 14.70 -11.92
CA VAL A 109 5.96 13.66 -10.94
C VAL A 109 6.24 12.30 -11.56
N LEU A 110 7.08 11.52 -10.90
CA LEU A 110 7.47 10.16 -11.30
C LEU A 110 7.05 9.18 -10.21
N ASP A 111 5.79 8.73 -10.26
CA ASP A 111 5.33 7.73 -9.31
C ASP A 111 5.79 6.34 -9.74
N ASP A 112 6.33 5.54 -8.79
CA ASP A 112 6.89 4.21 -8.98
C ASP A 112 7.99 4.15 -10.08
N ILE A 113 9.04 5.00 -9.94
CA ILE A 113 10.14 5.11 -10.91
C ILE A 113 10.92 3.80 -11.09
N ASP A 114 10.86 2.89 -10.14
CA ASP A 114 11.49 1.56 -10.16
C ASP A 114 10.86 0.60 -11.20
N ILE A 115 9.70 0.94 -11.76
CA ILE A 115 9.07 0.21 -12.87
C ILE A 115 9.64 0.66 -14.22
N ILE A 116 10.14 1.90 -14.28
CA ILE A 116 10.66 2.50 -15.51
C ILE A 116 12.04 1.90 -15.82
N ASN A 117 12.28 1.53 -17.07
CA ASN A 117 13.55 0.96 -17.51
C ASN A 117 14.71 1.97 -17.36
N GLU A 118 15.94 1.48 -17.18
CA GLU A 118 17.14 2.29 -16.97
C GLU A 118 17.40 3.32 -18.06
N GLN A 119 17.15 2.98 -19.32
CA GLN A 119 17.34 3.90 -20.45
C GLN A 119 16.43 5.11 -20.35
N SER A 120 15.19 4.94 -19.91
CA SER A 120 14.24 6.03 -19.69
C SER A 120 14.62 6.83 -18.45
N GLN A 121 15.10 6.19 -17.40
CA GLN A 121 15.63 6.88 -16.22
C GLN A 121 16.81 7.79 -16.56
N GLN A 122 17.68 7.40 -17.50
CA GLN A 122 18.77 8.27 -18.01
C GLN A 122 18.26 9.55 -18.69
N VAL A 123 17.08 9.50 -19.33
CA VAL A 123 16.47 10.71 -19.90
C VAL A 123 16.10 11.70 -18.81
N PHE A 124 15.48 11.21 -17.72
CA PHE A 124 15.14 12.07 -16.57
C PHE A 124 16.37 12.68 -15.92
N ARG A 125 17.44 11.91 -15.75
CA ARG A 125 18.73 12.42 -15.26
C ARG A 125 19.22 13.58 -16.12
N ASN A 126 19.21 13.42 -17.46
CA ASN A 126 19.64 14.47 -18.37
C ASN A 126 18.76 15.73 -18.29
N CYS A 127 17.46 15.55 -18.05
CA CYS A 127 16.52 16.65 -17.87
C CYS A 127 16.77 17.37 -16.53
N MET A 128 17.04 16.64 -15.44
CA MET A 128 17.42 17.22 -14.15
C MET A 128 18.66 18.10 -14.25
N ASP A 129 19.71 17.61 -14.92
CA ASP A 129 20.95 18.38 -15.08
C ASP A 129 20.76 19.68 -15.88
N LYS A 130 19.92 19.64 -16.92
CA LYS A 130 19.73 20.80 -17.81
C LYS A 130 18.72 21.82 -17.31
N TYR A 131 17.68 21.38 -16.60
CA TYR A 131 16.51 22.20 -16.30
C TYR A 131 16.26 22.36 -14.79
N SER A 132 17.22 22.05 -13.92
CA SER A 132 17.14 22.20 -12.45
C SER A 132 16.69 23.58 -11.97
N HIS A 133 16.97 24.63 -12.78
CA HIS A 133 16.58 26.01 -12.50
C HIS A 133 15.10 26.30 -12.83
N LYS A 134 14.41 25.44 -13.61
CA LYS A 134 13.03 25.63 -14.06
C LYS A 134 12.06 24.57 -13.60
N VAL A 135 12.55 23.38 -13.28
CA VAL A 135 11.73 22.19 -13.02
C VAL A 135 12.22 21.45 -11.80
N HIS A 136 11.29 21.05 -10.96
CA HIS A 136 11.52 20.10 -9.86
C HIS A 136 11.10 18.68 -10.29
N PHE A 137 11.77 17.70 -9.72
CA PHE A 137 11.46 16.28 -9.95
C PHE A 137 11.10 15.62 -8.63
N ILE A 138 9.84 15.26 -8.47
CA ILE A 138 9.36 14.53 -7.29
C ILE A 138 9.07 13.11 -7.73
N SER A 139 9.74 12.15 -7.13
CA SER A 139 9.65 10.73 -7.49
C SER A 139 9.35 9.84 -6.29
N SER A 140 8.77 8.68 -6.55
CA SER A 140 8.57 7.63 -5.55
C SER A 140 9.13 6.30 -6.07
N CYS A 141 9.57 5.43 -5.17
CA CYS A 141 9.91 4.04 -5.47
C CYS A 141 9.66 3.12 -4.27
N THR A 142 9.49 1.83 -4.56
CA THR A 142 9.48 0.78 -3.54
C THR A 142 10.86 0.15 -3.39
N ASN A 143 11.56 -0.06 -4.49
CA ASN A 143 12.90 -0.65 -4.50
C ASN A 143 13.94 0.32 -5.08
N VAL A 144 14.79 0.85 -4.19
CA VAL A 144 15.88 1.76 -4.56
C VAL A 144 16.88 1.11 -5.51
N GLN A 145 17.13 -0.19 -5.40
CA GLN A 145 18.11 -0.87 -6.24
C GLN A 145 17.77 -0.85 -7.73
N LYS A 146 16.49 -0.65 -8.07
CA LYS A 146 16.03 -0.50 -9.45
C LYS A 146 16.11 0.95 -9.97
N VAL A 147 16.51 1.89 -9.13
CA VAL A 147 16.72 3.29 -9.51
C VAL A 147 18.20 3.50 -9.75
N ILE A 148 18.57 4.05 -10.90
CA ILE A 148 19.98 4.28 -11.26
C ILE A 148 20.67 5.24 -10.25
N ASP A 149 21.91 4.95 -9.86
CA ASP A 149 22.68 5.72 -8.87
C ASP A 149 22.79 7.20 -9.23
N SER A 150 22.86 7.48 -10.52
CA SER A 150 22.94 8.84 -11.02
C SER A 150 21.67 9.68 -10.80
N LEU A 151 20.49 9.06 -10.61
CA LEU A 151 19.27 9.73 -10.18
C LEU A 151 19.22 9.83 -8.65
N GLN A 152 19.63 8.78 -7.96
CA GLN A 152 19.66 8.79 -6.49
C GLN A 152 20.52 9.94 -5.97
N SER A 153 21.71 10.16 -6.56
CA SER A 153 22.63 11.23 -6.15
C SER A 153 22.13 12.65 -6.40
N ARG A 154 21.10 12.82 -7.26
CA ARG A 154 20.51 14.12 -7.61
C ARG A 154 19.22 14.44 -6.85
N ASN A 155 18.68 13.45 -6.18
CA ASN A 155 17.48 13.59 -5.37
C ASN A 155 17.81 13.54 -3.88
N ILE A 156 17.03 14.24 -3.10
CA ILE A 156 17.02 14.09 -1.65
C ILE A 156 16.16 12.88 -1.33
N ILE A 157 16.81 11.84 -0.80
CA ILE A 157 16.13 10.58 -0.47
C ILE A 157 15.43 10.73 0.87
N ILE A 158 14.10 10.52 0.87
CA ILE A 158 13.29 10.54 2.07
C ILE A 158 12.65 9.16 2.24
N LYS A 159 13.01 8.46 3.30
CA LYS A 159 12.44 7.17 3.63
C LYS A 159 11.13 7.38 4.42
N ILE A 160 10.04 6.85 3.88
CA ILE A 160 8.75 6.81 4.56
C ILE A 160 8.69 5.49 5.33
N ASN A 161 8.73 5.58 6.65
CA ASN A 161 8.62 4.42 7.52
C ASN A 161 7.17 3.89 7.52
N GLN A 162 7.02 2.65 7.93
CA GLN A 162 5.70 2.09 8.21
C GLN A 162 5.06 2.89 9.35
N ILE A 163 3.75 3.03 9.27
CA ILE A 163 2.98 3.79 10.23
C ILE A 163 2.88 2.98 11.52
N GLU A 164 3.06 3.64 12.65
CA GLU A 164 2.89 3.02 13.97
C GLU A 164 1.42 2.68 14.24
N ASP A 165 1.19 1.63 15.01
CA ASP A 165 -0.17 1.20 15.42
C ASP A 165 -0.94 2.33 16.11
N SER A 166 -0.24 3.16 16.91
CA SER A 166 -0.81 4.34 17.56
C SER A 166 -1.40 5.38 16.58
N CYS A 167 -0.80 5.49 15.40
CA CYS A 167 -1.27 6.39 14.35
C CYS A 167 -2.46 5.80 13.61
N LEU A 168 -2.48 4.48 13.39
CA LEU A 168 -3.63 3.78 12.80
C LEU A 168 -4.87 3.90 13.70
N ASP A 169 -4.71 3.78 15.02
CA ASP A 169 -5.79 3.99 16.00
C ASP A 169 -6.39 5.40 15.89
N LYS A 170 -5.55 6.42 15.77
CA LYS A 170 -6.02 7.82 15.60
C LYS A 170 -6.82 8.00 14.32
N ILE A 171 -6.35 7.40 13.21
CA ILE A 171 -7.05 7.46 11.91
C ILE A 171 -8.39 6.70 12.01
N LEU A 172 -8.42 5.51 12.59
CA LEU A 172 -9.63 4.73 12.85
C LEU A 172 -10.65 5.55 13.61
N MET A 173 -10.27 6.10 14.78
CA MET A 173 -11.16 6.90 15.63
C MET A 173 -11.66 8.16 14.94
N LYS A 174 -10.82 8.84 14.14
CA LYS A 174 -11.20 10.00 13.35
C LYS A 174 -12.30 9.65 12.33
N ILE A 175 -12.15 8.53 11.62
CA ILE A 175 -13.13 8.09 10.61
C ILE A 175 -14.43 7.63 11.28
N ILE A 176 -14.35 6.81 12.32
CA ILE A 176 -15.52 6.33 13.09
C ILE A 176 -16.36 7.53 13.58
N LYS A 177 -15.70 8.54 14.15
CA LYS A 177 -16.38 9.73 14.67
C LYS A 177 -17.04 10.56 13.56
N ASN A 178 -16.34 10.76 12.43
CA ASN A 178 -16.83 11.59 11.33
C ASN A 178 -17.97 10.95 10.56
N GLU A 179 -17.95 9.62 10.45
CA GLU A 179 -18.96 8.87 9.70
C GLU A 179 -20.05 8.27 10.61
N GLU A 180 -19.98 8.51 11.92
CA GLU A 180 -20.94 7.98 12.90
C GLU A 180 -21.12 6.46 12.78
N ILE A 181 -19.99 5.72 12.66
CA ILE A 181 -20.01 4.28 12.52
C ILE A 181 -20.07 3.65 13.91
N ILE A 182 -20.97 2.69 14.12
CA ILE A 182 -21.11 1.97 15.38
C ILE A 182 -20.34 0.65 15.30
N ILE A 183 -19.21 0.57 16.00
CA ILE A 183 -18.33 -0.62 16.03
C ILE A 183 -17.98 -0.94 17.48
N SER A 184 -18.07 -2.24 17.87
CA SER A 184 -17.65 -2.69 19.18
C SER A 184 -16.12 -2.59 19.37
N GLN A 185 -15.64 -2.45 20.61
CA GLN A 185 -14.19 -2.31 20.88
C GLN A 185 -13.39 -3.53 20.42
N ASP A 186 -13.95 -4.73 20.53
CA ASP A 186 -13.29 -5.97 20.11
C ASP A 186 -13.21 -6.05 18.57
N ALA A 187 -14.24 -5.57 17.86
CA ALA A 187 -14.21 -5.48 16.41
C ALA A 187 -13.21 -4.43 15.92
N GLN A 188 -13.05 -3.29 16.62
CA GLN A 188 -12.02 -2.28 16.30
C GLN A 188 -10.61 -2.88 16.38
N LYS A 189 -10.28 -3.56 17.49
CA LYS A 189 -8.98 -4.23 17.65
C LYS A 189 -8.75 -5.29 16.56
N PHE A 190 -9.78 -6.04 16.22
CA PHE A 190 -9.70 -7.04 15.18
C PHE A 190 -9.39 -6.41 13.81
N ILE A 191 -10.08 -5.34 13.44
CA ILE A 191 -9.88 -4.63 12.16
C ILE A 191 -8.45 -4.07 12.08
N LEU A 192 -7.92 -3.49 13.16
CA LEU A 192 -6.55 -3.01 13.23
C LEU A 192 -5.53 -4.14 13.00
N ASN A 193 -5.72 -5.28 13.68
CA ASN A 193 -4.81 -6.43 13.53
C ASN A 193 -4.80 -6.98 12.09
N ILE A 194 -5.96 -7.04 11.42
CA ILE A 194 -6.07 -7.55 10.04
C ILE A 194 -5.58 -6.54 9.00
N SER A 195 -5.63 -5.25 9.31
CA SER A 195 -5.20 -4.21 8.36
C SER A 195 -3.71 -4.27 8.03
N ASN A 196 -2.91 -5.10 8.74
CA ASN A 196 -1.46 -5.29 8.53
C ASN A 196 -0.71 -3.96 8.37
N ILE A 197 -1.01 -2.98 9.23
CA ILE A 197 -0.40 -1.65 9.22
C ILE A 197 -0.66 -0.86 7.92
N SER A 198 -1.62 -1.27 7.11
CA SER A 198 -1.98 -0.59 5.86
C SER A 198 -3.20 0.31 6.05
N ILE A 199 -2.99 1.64 5.93
CA ILE A 199 -4.10 2.62 5.98
C ILE A 199 -5.13 2.35 4.88
N ARG A 200 -4.68 1.96 3.69
CA ARG A 200 -5.58 1.70 2.55
C ARG A 200 -6.56 0.57 2.88
N ILE A 201 -6.08 -0.52 3.46
CA ILE A 201 -6.90 -1.66 3.85
C ILE A 201 -7.85 -1.25 4.97
N LEU A 202 -7.36 -0.53 5.98
CA LEU A 202 -8.16 -0.03 7.10
C LEU A 202 -9.34 0.84 6.60
N ILE A 203 -9.08 1.81 5.73
CA ILE A 203 -10.10 2.70 5.18
C ILE A 203 -11.12 1.91 4.36
N ASN A 204 -10.68 0.95 3.54
CA ASN A 204 -11.58 0.10 2.76
C ASN A 204 -12.51 -0.74 3.64
N TYR A 205 -12.01 -1.27 4.77
CA TYR A 205 -12.85 -2.00 5.72
C TYR A 205 -13.88 -1.08 6.38
N LEU A 206 -13.49 0.13 6.77
CA LEU A 206 -14.43 1.09 7.34
C LEU A 206 -15.50 1.54 6.34
N GLU A 207 -15.13 1.67 5.07
CA GLU A 207 -16.08 1.97 3.99
C GLU A 207 -17.09 0.84 3.79
N LYS A 208 -16.63 -0.42 3.75
CA LYS A 208 -17.53 -1.60 3.70
C LYS A 208 -18.51 -1.60 4.87
N ILE A 209 -18.04 -1.32 6.08
CA ILE A 209 -18.87 -1.25 7.29
C ILE A 209 -19.90 -0.12 7.18
N LYS A 210 -19.49 1.06 6.72
CA LYS A 210 -20.42 2.19 6.55
C LYS A 210 -21.51 1.91 5.54
N ILE A 211 -21.20 1.22 4.45
CA ILE A 211 -22.19 0.83 3.42
C ILE A 211 -23.29 -0.04 4.02
N LEU A 212 -22.97 -0.95 4.95
CA LEU A 212 -23.96 -1.80 5.62
C LEU A 212 -24.87 -1.03 6.57
N ASN A 213 -24.37 0.07 7.12
CA ASN A 213 -25.12 0.95 8.04
C ASN A 213 -25.78 0.21 9.24
N THR A 214 -25.15 -0.84 9.73
CA THR A 214 -25.56 -1.64 10.89
C THR A 214 -24.49 -1.62 11.95
N PRO A 215 -24.83 -1.76 13.27
CA PRO A 215 -23.83 -1.94 14.31
C PRO A 215 -22.98 -3.18 14.05
N VAL A 216 -21.66 -3.05 14.14
CA VAL A 216 -20.74 -4.14 13.81
C VAL A 216 -20.11 -4.71 15.08
N ASP A 217 -20.43 -5.95 15.35
CA ASP A 217 -19.85 -6.79 16.38
C ASP A 217 -18.69 -7.63 15.81
N LEU A 218 -17.92 -8.28 16.69
CA LEU A 218 -16.76 -9.10 16.30
C LEU A 218 -17.09 -10.19 15.26
N PRO A 219 -18.21 -10.98 15.36
CA PRO A 219 -18.54 -11.99 14.36
C PRO A 219 -18.79 -11.37 12.97
N LEU A 220 -19.50 -10.24 12.93
CA LEU A 220 -19.80 -9.53 11.69
C LEU A 220 -18.53 -8.91 11.10
N ALA A 221 -17.64 -8.36 11.91
CA ALA A 221 -16.34 -7.85 11.47
C ALA A 221 -15.48 -8.96 10.83
N LYS A 222 -15.44 -10.14 11.41
CA LYS A 222 -14.75 -11.32 10.88
C LYS A 222 -15.31 -11.72 9.49
N LEU A 223 -16.61 -11.61 9.28
CA LEU A 223 -17.23 -11.93 8.00
C LEU A 223 -16.93 -10.89 6.91
N LEU A 224 -16.92 -9.61 7.26
CA LEU A 224 -16.83 -8.50 6.30
C LEU A 224 -15.40 -8.10 5.94
N CYS A 225 -14.49 -8.19 6.91
CA CYS A 225 -13.15 -7.65 6.78
C CYS A 225 -12.10 -8.69 6.37
N THR A 226 -12.48 -9.94 6.16
CA THR A 226 -11.60 -10.99 5.66
C THR A 226 -11.99 -11.36 4.22
N ASN A 227 -11.01 -11.65 3.39
CA ASN A 227 -11.27 -12.13 2.03
C ASN A 227 -11.88 -13.53 2.08
N ILE A 228 -11.27 -14.42 2.87
CA ILE A 228 -11.78 -15.76 3.19
C ILE A 228 -12.27 -15.71 4.63
N SER A 229 -13.49 -16.19 4.89
CA SER A 229 -14.07 -16.16 6.25
C SER A 229 -13.20 -16.94 7.24
N TYR A 230 -12.84 -16.31 8.35
CA TYR A 230 -12.09 -16.96 9.42
C TYR A 230 -12.81 -18.17 10.03
N HIS A 231 -14.13 -18.21 9.96
CA HIS A 231 -14.92 -19.36 10.38
C HIS A 231 -14.54 -20.64 9.61
N ILE A 232 -14.28 -20.52 8.30
CA ILE A 232 -13.84 -21.66 7.49
C ILE A 232 -12.47 -22.18 7.96
N PHE A 233 -11.56 -21.25 8.29
CA PHE A 233 -10.25 -21.62 8.81
C PHE A 233 -10.31 -22.15 10.25
N GLU A 234 -11.26 -21.69 11.08
CA GLU A 234 -11.53 -22.27 12.39
C GLU A 234 -11.97 -23.74 12.25
N GLU A 235 -12.93 -24.02 11.36
CA GLU A 235 -13.42 -25.37 11.06
C GLU A 235 -12.32 -26.27 10.48
N TYR A 236 -11.55 -25.74 9.53
CA TYR A 236 -10.39 -26.43 8.96
C TYR A 236 -9.36 -26.80 10.04
N THR A 237 -9.02 -25.86 10.90
CA THR A 237 -8.02 -26.07 11.96
C THR A 237 -8.48 -27.09 13.00
N LEU A 238 -9.77 -27.06 13.37
CA LEU A 238 -10.36 -28.07 14.25
C LEU A 238 -10.33 -29.47 13.60
N SER A 239 -10.62 -29.56 12.30
CA SER A 239 -10.54 -30.83 11.57
C SER A 239 -9.09 -31.35 11.46
N VAL A 240 -8.11 -30.45 11.33
CA VAL A 240 -6.67 -30.80 11.34
C VAL A 240 -6.28 -31.37 12.71
N THR A 241 -6.66 -30.73 13.81
CA THR A 241 -6.35 -31.23 15.16
C THR A 241 -7.03 -32.57 15.46
N GLN A 242 -8.19 -32.84 14.85
CA GLN A 242 -8.90 -34.13 14.92
C GLN A 242 -8.34 -35.18 13.93
N LYS A 243 -7.35 -34.84 13.12
CA LYS A 243 -6.72 -35.71 12.09
C LYS A 243 -7.68 -36.23 11.01
N LYS A 244 -8.70 -35.44 10.66
CA LYS A 244 -9.70 -35.77 9.66
C LYS A 244 -9.28 -35.28 8.27
N LEU A 245 -8.34 -35.98 7.61
CA LEU A 245 -7.74 -35.56 6.36
C LEU A 245 -8.77 -35.26 5.24
N GLN A 246 -9.78 -36.13 5.08
CA GLN A 246 -10.78 -35.97 4.02
C GLN A 246 -11.63 -34.70 4.19
N GLU A 247 -12.02 -34.37 5.42
CA GLU A 247 -12.80 -33.18 5.72
C GLU A 247 -11.94 -31.92 5.47
N CYS A 248 -10.68 -31.92 5.89
CA CYS A 248 -9.75 -30.83 5.69
C CYS A 248 -9.53 -30.51 4.19
N ILE A 249 -9.30 -31.57 3.37
CA ILE A 249 -9.10 -31.40 1.92
C ILE A 249 -10.37 -30.83 1.26
N LYS A 250 -11.55 -31.33 1.64
CA LYS A 250 -12.81 -30.82 1.11
C LYS A 250 -13.01 -29.32 1.40
N ILE A 251 -12.65 -28.87 2.59
CA ILE A 251 -12.76 -27.47 2.98
C ILE A 251 -11.85 -26.61 2.08
N LEU A 252 -10.57 -26.97 1.93
CA LEU A 252 -9.64 -26.20 1.10
C LEU A 252 -10.01 -26.24 -0.38
N TYR A 253 -10.44 -27.38 -0.89
CA TYR A 253 -10.89 -27.49 -2.29
C TYR A 253 -12.16 -26.67 -2.55
N SER A 254 -13.07 -26.58 -1.58
CA SER A 254 -14.23 -25.71 -1.72
C SER A 254 -13.85 -24.23 -1.86
N LEU A 255 -12.75 -23.78 -1.23
CA LEU A 255 -12.20 -22.45 -1.42
C LEU A 255 -11.55 -22.27 -2.80
N TYR A 256 -10.82 -23.27 -3.24
CA TYR A 256 -10.21 -23.28 -4.56
C TYR A 256 -11.28 -23.24 -5.68
N ASP A 257 -12.38 -24.01 -5.54
CA ASP A 257 -13.53 -23.99 -6.44
C ASP A 257 -14.26 -22.64 -6.48
N GLN A 258 -14.17 -21.84 -5.40
CA GLN A 258 -14.69 -20.47 -5.35
C GLN A 258 -13.79 -19.47 -6.11
N GLY A 259 -12.63 -19.91 -6.64
CA GLY A 259 -11.73 -19.11 -7.44
C GLY A 259 -10.56 -18.48 -6.68
N TYR A 260 -10.31 -18.86 -5.42
CA TYR A 260 -9.11 -18.44 -4.71
C TYR A 260 -7.89 -19.25 -5.19
N SER A 261 -6.77 -18.57 -5.42
CA SER A 261 -5.52 -19.26 -5.74
C SER A 261 -4.97 -20.02 -4.52
N VAL A 262 -4.09 -20.99 -4.75
CA VAL A 262 -3.44 -21.72 -3.66
C VAL A 262 -2.67 -20.77 -2.75
N MET A 263 -1.97 -19.78 -3.33
CA MET A 263 -1.26 -18.74 -2.57
C MET A 263 -2.21 -17.90 -1.73
N ASP A 264 -3.34 -17.45 -2.29
CA ASP A 264 -4.33 -16.67 -1.54
C ASP A 264 -4.86 -17.44 -0.32
N ILE A 265 -5.13 -18.74 -0.50
CA ILE A 265 -5.59 -19.60 0.61
C ILE A 265 -4.52 -19.71 1.70
N LEU A 266 -3.27 -19.95 1.33
CA LEU A 266 -2.16 -20.09 2.28
C LEU A 266 -1.84 -18.75 2.97
N ASP A 267 -1.86 -17.62 2.27
CA ASP A 267 -1.65 -16.30 2.82
C ASP A 267 -2.75 -15.92 3.84
N ASN A 268 -4.00 -16.16 3.48
CA ASN A 268 -5.12 -15.89 4.40
C ASN A 268 -5.10 -16.85 5.59
N TYR A 269 -4.70 -18.11 5.41
CA TYR A 269 -4.52 -19.04 6.51
C TYR A 269 -3.37 -18.63 7.43
N PHE A 270 -2.27 -18.09 6.89
CA PHE A 270 -1.18 -17.52 7.68
C PHE A 270 -1.66 -16.36 8.55
N LEU A 271 -2.46 -15.43 7.98
CA LEU A 271 -3.05 -14.34 8.74
C LEU A 271 -3.98 -14.83 9.87
N PHE A 272 -4.77 -15.87 9.58
CA PHE A 272 -5.61 -16.52 10.57
C PHE A 272 -4.78 -17.12 11.72
N ILE A 273 -3.73 -17.91 11.41
CA ILE A 273 -2.85 -18.53 12.44
C ILE A 273 -2.18 -17.47 13.32
N LYS A 274 -1.78 -16.33 12.76
CA LYS A 274 -1.19 -15.22 13.50
C LYS A 274 -2.15 -14.67 14.58
N THR A 275 -3.44 -14.61 14.28
CA THR A 275 -4.45 -13.93 15.10
C THR A 275 -5.28 -14.89 15.98
N THR A 276 -5.32 -16.19 15.65
CA THR A 276 -6.16 -17.16 16.37
C THR A 276 -5.61 -17.50 17.76
N SER A 277 -6.51 -17.74 18.70
CA SER A 277 -6.22 -18.29 20.03
C SER A 277 -6.43 -19.81 20.17
N LEU A 278 -6.84 -20.48 19.06
CA LEU A 278 -7.17 -21.91 19.06
C LEU A 278 -5.93 -22.83 19.18
N ILE A 279 -4.76 -22.29 18.87
CA ILE A 279 -3.51 -23.07 18.78
C ILE A 279 -2.47 -22.44 19.69
N ASP A 280 -1.70 -23.29 20.38
CA ASP A 280 -0.56 -22.85 21.18
C ASP A 280 0.54 -22.22 20.35
N GLU A 281 1.28 -21.28 20.90
CA GLU A 281 2.35 -20.57 20.19
C GLU A 281 3.40 -21.51 19.58
N THR A 282 3.78 -22.56 20.29
CA THR A 282 4.74 -23.56 19.80
C THR A 282 4.28 -24.24 18.52
N ASN A 283 2.99 -24.54 18.43
CA ASN A 283 2.39 -25.13 17.23
C ASN A 283 2.20 -24.09 16.12
N LYS A 284 1.89 -22.84 16.45
CA LYS A 284 1.86 -21.75 15.48
C LYS A 284 3.21 -21.61 14.73
N TYR A 285 4.33 -21.64 15.46
CA TYR A 285 5.67 -21.61 14.84
C TYR A 285 5.93 -22.79 13.90
N LYS A 286 5.51 -24.00 14.28
CA LYS A 286 5.65 -25.18 13.42
C LYS A 286 4.81 -25.07 12.15
N ILE A 287 3.56 -24.62 12.27
CA ILE A 287 2.64 -24.39 11.16
C ILE A 287 3.21 -23.31 10.22
N THR A 288 3.66 -22.20 10.77
CA THR A 288 4.29 -21.12 10.00
C THR A 288 5.48 -21.62 9.20
N LYS A 289 6.32 -22.49 9.77
CA LYS A 289 7.46 -23.07 9.05
C LYS A 289 7.03 -23.90 7.83
N ILE A 290 5.94 -24.66 7.95
CA ILE A 290 5.39 -25.42 6.83
C ILE A 290 4.81 -24.46 5.78
N LEU A 291 4.00 -23.48 6.21
CA LEU A 291 3.44 -22.45 5.32
C LEU A 291 4.53 -21.78 4.48
N CYS A 292 5.57 -21.25 5.13
CA CYS A 292 6.70 -20.62 4.43
C CYS A 292 7.38 -21.55 3.44
N LYS A 293 7.48 -22.85 3.74
CA LYS A 293 8.05 -23.83 2.81
C LYS A 293 7.22 -23.92 1.51
N TYR A 294 5.89 -24.03 1.63
CA TYR A 294 5.01 -24.11 0.46
C TYR A 294 4.99 -22.80 -0.31
N MET A 295 4.87 -21.67 0.35
CA MET A 295 4.92 -20.35 -0.30
C MET A 295 6.21 -20.14 -1.09
N THR A 296 7.36 -20.58 -0.55
CA THR A 296 8.66 -20.47 -1.24
C THR A 296 8.73 -21.33 -2.51
N ILE A 297 8.06 -22.47 -2.54
CA ILE A 297 8.03 -23.36 -3.73
C ILE A 297 7.34 -22.64 -4.90
N PHE A 298 6.25 -21.91 -4.65
CA PHE A 298 5.47 -21.23 -5.69
C PHE A 298 6.18 -20.04 -6.35
N HIS A 299 7.29 -19.54 -5.79
CA HIS A 299 8.13 -18.59 -6.50
C HIS A 299 8.82 -19.19 -7.74
N ASN A 300 8.99 -20.51 -7.77
CA ASN A 300 9.73 -21.21 -8.84
C ASN A 300 8.86 -22.18 -9.65
N ILE A 301 7.72 -22.59 -9.11
CA ILE A 301 6.83 -23.60 -9.70
C ILE A 301 5.42 -23.01 -9.77
N HIS A 302 4.67 -23.41 -10.79
CA HIS A 302 3.27 -23.01 -10.92
C HIS A 302 2.42 -23.62 -9.79
N GLU A 303 1.45 -22.86 -9.32
CA GLU A 303 0.51 -23.30 -8.27
C GLU A 303 -0.37 -24.44 -8.80
N ASP A 304 -0.53 -25.50 -7.99
CA ASP A 304 -1.39 -26.65 -8.29
C ASP A 304 -2.24 -26.97 -7.05
N GLU A 305 -3.50 -27.36 -7.27
CA GLU A 305 -4.42 -27.75 -6.20
C GLU A 305 -3.92 -28.93 -5.36
N ILE A 306 -3.10 -29.82 -5.93
CA ILE A 306 -2.48 -30.96 -5.25
C ILE A 306 -1.65 -30.51 -4.05
N GLU A 307 -1.04 -29.33 -4.14
CA GLU A 307 -0.23 -28.77 -3.05
C GLU A 307 -1.06 -28.47 -1.79
N LEU A 308 -2.35 -28.16 -1.91
CA LEU A 308 -3.24 -28.00 -0.76
C LEU A 308 -3.44 -29.33 -0.03
N ALA A 309 -3.53 -30.45 -0.75
CA ALA A 309 -3.65 -31.77 -0.15
C ALA A 309 -2.34 -32.18 0.54
N LEU A 310 -1.19 -31.92 -0.10
CA LEU A 310 0.14 -32.19 0.48
C LEU A 310 0.41 -31.32 1.71
N PHE A 311 0.05 -30.05 1.62
CA PHE A 311 0.12 -29.11 2.74
C PHE A 311 -0.69 -29.62 3.94
N THR A 312 -1.96 -30.00 3.70
CA THR A 312 -2.86 -30.52 4.72
C THR A 312 -2.30 -31.79 5.38
N ASN A 313 -1.77 -32.72 4.59
CA ASN A 313 -1.15 -33.95 5.11
C ASN A 313 0.05 -33.65 6.02
N ASN A 314 0.94 -32.74 5.58
CA ASN A 314 2.08 -32.32 6.39
C ASN A 314 1.66 -31.57 7.66
N LEU A 315 0.54 -30.85 7.61
CA LEU A 315 0.00 -30.13 8.76
C LEU A 315 -0.57 -31.10 9.81
N ILE A 316 -1.33 -32.11 9.37
CA ILE A 316 -1.88 -33.16 10.26
C ILE A 316 -0.77 -33.98 10.91
N ALA A 317 0.35 -34.18 10.22
CA ALA A 317 1.50 -34.90 10.78
C ALA A 317 2.19 -34.16 11.96
N LEU A 318 1.90 -32.86 12.15
CA LEU A 318 2.41 -32.07 13.28
C LEU A 318 1.63 -32.31 14.59
N PHE A 319 0.38 -32.71 14.49
CA PHE A 319 -0.54 -33.00 15.59
C PHE A 319 -0.67 -34.53 15.80
#